data_5f94abcf71b9734f6ca587ff477eb5f9
#
_entry.id   5f94abcf71b9734f6ca587ff477eb5f9
#
_cell.length_a   1.000
_cell.length_b   1.000
_cell.length_c   1.000
_cell.angle_alpha   90.00
_cell.angle_beta   90.00
_cell.angle_gamma   90.00
#
_symmetry.space_group_name_H-M   'P 1'
#
loop_
_entity.id
_entity.type
_entity.pdbx_description
1 polymer ?
#
loop_
_entity_poly.entity_id
_entity_poly.type
_entity_poly.pdbx_seq_one_letter_code
_entity_poly.pdbx_strand_id
1 'polypeptide(L)'
;MPTDPAPVTLSAVVHRAVEVVDPDGGEGLDDLLARFEDADEPLSSTLAESAALRIAEGVGALDPQEEDGAVQMAGAVATYLIYRRDEVDEDPGALLALAARAEFDGRPPDVVREWLDDVGIEV
;
A
#
# COMPACT_ATOMS: atom_id res chain seq x y z
N MET A 1 9.65 31.42 6.56
CA MET A 1 10.53 30.37 7.04
C MET A 1 10.08 29.01 6.49
N PRO A 2 10.96 28.32 5.76
CA PRO A 2 10.54 27.03 5.24
C PRO A 2 10.34 26.07 6.41
N THR A 3 9.19 25.45 6.43
CA THR A 3 8.90 24.40 7.38
C THR A 3 9.31 23.09 6.73
N ASP A 4 10.08 22.29 7.43
CA ASP A 4 10.39 20.96 6.94
C ASP A 4 9.07 20.20 6.76
N PRO A 5 8.92 19.44 5.65
CA PRO A 5 7.72 18.64 5.50
C PRO A 5 7.61 17.64 6.65
N ALA A 6 6.38 17.41 7.10
CA ALA A 6 6.15 16.43 8.14
C ALA A 6 6.71 15.06 7.70
N PRO A 7 7.37 14.33 8.61
CA PRO A 7 7.88 13.02 8.25
C PRO A 7 6.74 12.07 7.86
N VAL A 8 6.98 11.22 6.87
CA VAL A 8 6.00 10.22 6.46
C VAL A 8 5.99 9.12 7.52
N THR A 9 4.80 8.80 8.02
CA THR A 9 4.61 7.75 9.03
C THR A 9 4.04 6.50 8.38
N LEU A 10 4.11 5.38 9.09
CA LEU A 10 3.50 4.15 8.61
C LEU A 10 1.98 4.31 8.45
N SER A 11 1.33 5.01 9.39
CA SER A 11 -0.09 5.33 9.29
C SER A 11 -0.40 6.09 8.00
N ALA A 12 0.40 7.11 7.67
CA ALA A 12 0.22 7.90 6.45
C ALA A 12 0.36 7.06 5.18
N VAL A 13 1.34 6.15 5.15
CA VAL A 13 1.55 5.24 4.03
C VAL A 13 0.36 4.31 3.84
N VAL A 14 -0.13 3.71 4.92
CA VAL A 14 -1.29 2.80 4.85
C VAL A 14 -2.53 3.56 4.40
N HIS A 15 -2.73 4.76 4.93
CA HIS A 15 -3.86 5.61 4.54
C HIS A 15 -3.83 5.93 3.05
N ARG A 16 -2.66 6.30 2.53
CA ARG A 16 -2.49 6.58 1.10
C ARG A 16 -2.72 5.33 0.26
N ALA A 17 -2.20 4.19 0.70
CA ALA A 17 -2.37 2.91 -0.01
C ALA A 17 -3.85 2.56 -0.15
N VAL A 18 -4.60 2.67 0.93
CA VAL A 18 -6.04 2.40 0.91
C VAL A 18 -6.78 3.40 0.02
N GLU A 19 -6.42 4.68 0.09
CA GLU A 19 -7.02 5.72 -0.74
C GLU A 19 -6.81 5.45 -2.24
N VAL A 20 -5.60 5.00 -2.61
CA VAL A 20 -5.26 4.69 -4.00
C VAL A 20 -5.99 3.45 -4.51
N VAL A 21 -6.10 2.42 -3.66
CA VAL A 21 -6.73 1.15 -4.02
C VAL A 21 -8.25 1.25 -3.95
N ASP A 22 -8.78 1.97 -2.97
CA ASP A 22 -10.21 2.01 -2.69
C ASP A 22 -10.69 3.46 -2.49
N PRO A 23 -10.63 4.30 -3.55
CA PRO A 23 -11.02 5.70 -3.43
C PRO A 23 -12.49 5.90 -3.07
N ASP A 24 -13.34 4.93 -3.39
CA ASP A 24 -14.78 5.00 -3.15
C ASP A 24 -15.21 4.34 -1.84
N GLY A 25 -14.30 3.68 -1.13
CA GLY A 25 -14.61 3.01 0.12
C GLY A 25 -15.40 1.71 -0.03
N GLY A 26 -15.44 1.13 -1.22
CA GLY A 26 -16.26 -0.05 -1.51
C GLY A 26 -15.57 -1.40 -1.32
N GLU A 27 -14.27 -1.41 -1.10
CA GLU A 27 -13.49 -2.66 -1.03
C GLU A 27 -13.34 -3.21 0.40
N GLY A 28 -13.82 -2.49 1.41
CA GLY A 28 -13.78 -2.97 2.78
C GLY A 28 -12.40 -2.99 3.41
N LEU A 29 -11.57 -2.01 3.12
CA LEU A 29 -10.20 -1.93 3.65
C LEU A 29 -10.12 -1.23 5.01
N ASP A 30 -11.25 -0.97 5.66
CA ASP A 30 -11.30 -0.28 6.96
C ASP A 30 -10.49 -1.02 8.04
N ASP A 31 -10.50 -2.35 8.01
CA ASP A 31 -9.76 -3.14 8.99
C ASP A 31 -8.25 -2.94 8.82
N LEU A 32 -7.78 -2.78 7.59
CA LEU A 32 -6.37 -2.50 7.35
C LEU A 32 -6.01 -1.13 7.89
N LEU A 33 -6.85 -0.12 7.66
CA LEU A 33 -6.66 1.22 8.22
C LEU A 33 -6.61 1.17 9.75
N ALA A 34 -7.54 0.46 10.36
CA ALA A 34 -7.64 0.37 11.81
C ALA A 34 -6.38 -0.24 12.44
N ARG A 35 -5.76 -1.20 11.77
CA ARG A 35 -4.54 -1.85 12.27
C ARG A 35 -3.35 -0.89 12.36
N PHE A 36 -3.33 0.15 11.54
CA PHE A 36 -2.20 1.07 11.45
C PHE A 36 -2.57 2.50 11.85
N GLU A 37 -3.75 2.68 12.41
CA GLU A 37 -4.26 4.02 12.81
C GLU A 37 -3.32 4.73 13.78
N ASP A 38 -2.72 3.99 14.71
CA ASP A 38 -1.83 4.54 15.73
C ASP A 38 -0.34 4.41 15.37
N ALA A 39 -0.02 4.03 14.15
CA ALA A 39 1.37 3.84 13.72
C ALA A 39 2.00 5.16 13.29
N ASP A 40 2.24 6.04 14.25
CA ASP A 40 2.73 7.40 14.04
C ASP A 40 4.25 7.52 13.93
N GLU A 41 4.97 6.41 13.96
CA GLU A 41 6.43 6.44 13.89
C GLU A 41 6.89 6.95 12.52
N PRO A 42 7.81 7.93 12.49
CA PRO A 42 8.37 8.36 11.22
C PRO A 42 9.12 7.22 10.54
N LEU A 43 8.88 7.03 9.26
CA LEU A 43 9.60 6.03 8.49
C LEU A 43 10.99 6.52 8.13
N SER A 44 11.95 5.60 8.17
CA SER A 44 13.32 5.87 7.79
C SER A 44 13.87 4.63 7.08
N SER A 45 15.04 4.76 6.47
CA SER A 45 15.69 3.62 5.82
C SER A 45 15.94 2.47 6.81
N THR A 46 16.23 2.81 8.07
CA THR A 46 16.47 1.82 9.13
C THR A 46 15.19 1.05 9.50
N LEU A 47 14.04 1.71 9.46
CA LEU A 47 12.77 1.13 9.88
C LEU A 47 11.96 0.53 8.72
N ALA A 48 12.41 0.73 7.47
CA ALA A 48 11.64 0.32 6.30
C ALA A 48 11.33 -1.19 6.28
N GLU A 49 12.32 -2.01 6.57
CA GLU A 49 12.16 -3.46 6.57
C GLU A 49 11.16 -3.92 7.63
N SER A 50 11.25 -3.38 8.86
CA SER A 50 10.30 -3.68 9.93
C SER A 50 8.90 -3.24 9.56
N ALA A 51 8.76 -2.06 8.97
CA ALA A 51 7.47 -1.55 8.54
C ALA A 51 6.85 -2.45 7.47
N ALA A 52 7.66 -2.88 6.48
CA ALA A 52 7.19 -3.79 5.44
C ALA A 52 6.71 -5.13 6.01
N LEU A 53 7.41 -5.66 7.01
CA LEU A 53 6.98 -6.88 7.70
C LEU A 53 5.64 -6.69 8.41
N ARG A 54 5.43 -5.55 9.04
CA ARG A 54 4.16 -5.25 9.70
C ARG A 54 3.01 -5.18 8.69
N ILE A 55 3.25 -4.61 7.51
CA ILE A 55 2.27 -4.58 6.43
C ILE A 55 1.94 -6.01 5.99
N ALA A 56 2.96 -6.84 5.76
CA ALA A 56 2.75 -8.23 5.35
C ALA A 56 1.93 -9.01 6.38
N GLU A 57 2.20 -8.81 7.67
CA GLU A 57 1.44 -9.44 8.75
C GLU A 57 -0.01 -8.98 8.76
N GLY A 58 -0.27 -7.68 8.55
CA GLY A 58 -1.61 -7.12 8.49
C GLY A 58 -2.41 -7.67 7.33
N VAL A 59 -1.79 -7.71 6.15
CA VAL A 59 -2.42 -8.27 4.94
C VAL A 59 -2.70 -9.76 5.14
N GLY A 60 -1.76 -10.51 5.68
CA GLY A 60 -1.93 -11.94 5.94
C GLY A 60 -3.03 -12.24 6.95
N ALA A 61 -3.25 -11.34 7.92
CA ALA A 61 -4.33 -11.50 8.89
C ALA A 61 -5.70 -11.25 8.28
N LEU A 62 -5.79 -10.31 7.32
CA LEU A 62 -7.06 -9.96 6.67
C LEU A 62 -7.39 -10.88 5.50
N ASP A 63 -6.38 -11.37 4.81
CA ASP A 63 -6.53 -12.19 3.62
C ASP A 63 -5.53 -13.35 3.62
N PRO A 64 -5.68 -14.30 4.57
CA PRO A 64 -4.71 -15.40 4.70
C PRO A 64 -4.67 -16.33 3.49
N GLN A 65 -5.70 -16.33 2.67
CA GLN A 65 -5.78 -17.19 1.48
C GLN A 65 -5.33 -16.50 0.21
N GLU A 66 -4.96 -15.20 0.31
CA GLU A 66 -4.54 -14.40 -0.84
C GLU A 66 -5.60 -14.39 -1.96
N GLU A 67 -6.86 -14.24 -1.57
CA GLU A 67 -8.00 -14.26 -2.49
C GLU A 67 -8.57 -12.88 -2.82
N ASP A 68 -8.17 -11.86 -2.06
CA ASP A 68 -8.67 -10.50 -2.22
C ASP A 68 -7.63 -9.62 -2.91
N GLY A 69 -7.85 -9.34 -4.20
CA GLY A 69 -6.93 -8.53 -5.00
C GLY A 69 -6.75 -7.12 -4.43
N ALA A 70 -7.80 -6.52 -3.89
CA ALA A 70 -7.72 -5.17 -3.32
C ALA A 70 -6.83 -5.16 -2.07
N VAL A 71 -7.00 -6.13 -1.16
CA VAL A 71 -6.16 -6.25 0.04
C VAL A 71 -4.70 -6.49 -0.35
N GLN A 72 -4.46 -7.39 -1.30
CA GLN A 72 -3.11 -7.68 -1.77
C GLN A 72 -2.47 -6.43 -2.39
N MET A 73 -3.21 -5.68 -3.20
CA MET A 73 -2.69 -4.45 -3.80
C MET A 73 -2.47 -3.34 -2.78
N ALA A 74 -3.34 -3.23 -1.77
CA ALA A 74 -3.12 -2.25 -0.70
C ALA A 74 -1.80 -2.54 0.02
N GLY A 75 -1.52 -3.80 0.30
CA GLY A 75 -0.23 -4.22 0.86
C GLY A 75 0.95 -3.88 -0.04
N ALA A 76 0.81 -4.13 -1.34
CA ALA A 76 1.85 -3.83 -2.32
C ALA A 76 2.13 -2.33 -2.40
N VAL A 77 1.10 -1.49 -2.45
CA VAL A 77 1.25 -0.04 -2.50
C VAL A 77 1.90 0.47 -1.21
N ALA A 78 1.44 -0.01 -0.05
CA ALA A 78 2.01 0.39 1.24
C ALA A 78 3.50 0.03 1.30
N THR A 79 3.86 -1.17 0.90
CA THR A 79 5.26 -1.62 0.89
C THR A 79 6.11 -0.76 -0.05
N TYR A 80 5.60 -0.50 -1.25
CA TYR A 80 6.29 0.35 -2.22
C TYR A 80 6.56 1.74 -1.62
N LEU A 81 5.54 2.35 -1.00
CA LEU A 81 5.67 3.69 -0.41
C LEU A 81 6.60 3.72 0.81
N ILE A 82 6.72 2.62 1.56
CA ILE A 82 7.67 2.53 2.66
C ILE A 82 9.09 2.76 2.14
N TYR A 83 9.42 2.19 0.99
CA TYR A 83 10.75 2.34 0.38
C TYR A 83 10.86 3.57 -0.53
N ARG A 84 9.74 4.16 -0.90
CA ARG A 84 9.66 5.33 -1.78
C ARG A 84 8.79 6.42 -1.17
N ARG A 85 9.17 6.87 0.00
CA ARG A 85 8.39 7.85 0.78
C ARG A 85 8.15 9.17 0.06
N ASP A 86 9.08 9.54 -0.82
CA ASP A 86 8.99 10.75 -1.63
C ASP A 86 7.90 10.66 -2.72
N GLU A 87 7.39 9.47 -2.99
CA GLU A 87 6.36 9.25 -4.01
C GLU A 87 4.96 9.12 -3.43
N VAL A 88 4.78 9.39 -2.13
CA VAL A 88 3.47 9.20 -1.45
C VAL A 88 2.35 10.01 -2.10
N ASP A 89 2.67 11.15 -2.71
CA ASP A 89 1.69 12.02 -3.39
C ASP A 89 1.62 11.80 -4.91
N GLU A 90 2.27 10.77 -5.41
CA GLU A 90 2.28 10.46 -6.83
C GLU A 90 0.87 10.08 -7.32
N ASP A 91 0.67 10.17 -8.63
CA ASP A 91 -0.60 9.80 -9.26
C ASP A 91 -1.06 8.39 -8.85
N PRO A 92 -2.35 8.21 -8.45
CA PRO A 92 -2.84 6.90 -8.00
C PRO A 92 -2.63 5.78 -9.01
N GLY A 93 -2.89 6.01 -10.29
CA GLY A 93 -2.67 4.99 -11.32
C GLY A 93 -1.22 4.61 -11.46
N ALA A 94 -0.32 5.61 -11.39
CA ALA A 94 1.13 5.36 -11.43
C ALA A 94 1.57 4.55 -10.22
N LEU A 95 1.08 4.87 -9.02
CA LEU A 95 1.40 4.11 -7.80
C LEU A 95 0.97 2.67 -7.91
N LEU A 96 -0.24 2.41 -8.43
CA LEU A 96 -0.74 1.04 -8.60
C LEU A 96 0.18 0.24 -9.54
N ALA A 97 0.53 0.82 -10.67
CA ALA A 97 1.39 0.15 -11.65
C ALA A 97 2.80 -0.10 -11.09
N LEU A 98 3.40 0.90 -10.46
CA LEU A 98 4.75 0.80 -9.90
C LEU A 98 4.79 -0.22 -8.76
N ALA A 99 3.80 -0.17 -7.88
CA ALA A 99 3.73 -1.10 -6.75
C ALA A 99 3.55 -2.55 -7.21
N ALA A 100 2.68 -2.77 -8.19
CA ALA A 100 2.47 -4.12 -8.73
C ALA A 100 3.74 -4.67 -9.37
N ARG A 101 4.46 -3.84 -10.10
CA ARG A 101 5.73 -4.27 -10.72
C ARG A 101 6.79 -4.56 -9.66
N ALA A 102 6.88 -3.73 -8.63
CA ALA A 102 7.87 -3.91 -7.57
C ALA A 102 7.59 -5.15 -6.72
N GLU A 103 6.33 -5.36 -6.34
CA GLU A 103 5.95 -6.46 -5.45
C GLU A 103 5.92 -7.81 -6.17
N PHE A 104 5.44 -7.83 -7.39
CA PHE A 104 5.16 -9.06 -8.13
C PHE A 104 6.08 -9.29 -9.33
N ASP A 105 7.08 -8.42 -9.48
CA ASP A 105 8.09 -8.54 -10.54
C ASP A 105 7.47 -8.63 -11.95
N GLY A 106 6.35 -7.91 -12.15
CA GLY A 106 5.62 -7.92 -13.40
C GLY A 106 4.73 -9.16 -13.60
N ARG A 107 4.62 -10.02 -12.59
CA ARG A 107 3.85 -11.27 -12.66
C ARG A 107 2.90 -11.39 -11.47
N PRO A 108 1.89 -10.52 -11.38
CA PRO A 108 0.97 -10.58 -10.24
C PRO A 108 0.15 -11.86 -10.24
N PRO A 109 -0.26 -12.35 -9.06
CA PRO A 109 -1.20 -13.46 -8.96
C PRO A 109 -2.50 -13.15 -9.70
N ASP A 110 -3.25 -14.18 -10.06
CA ASP A 110 -4.49 -14.02 -10.84
C ASP A 110 -5.48 -13.06 -10.16
N VAL A 111 -5.67 -13.15 -8.85
CA VAL A 111 -6.60 -12.26 -8.13
C VAL A 111 -6.18 -10.80 -8.24
N VAL A 112 -4.89 -10.53 -8.20
CA VAL A 112 -4.34 -9.17 -8.34
C VAL A 112 -4.48 -8.71 -9.79
N ARG A 113 -4.18 -9.58 -10.74
CA ARG A 113 -4.29 -9.27 -12.17
C ARG A 113 -5.72 -8.92 -12.54
N GLU A 114 -6.68 -9.71 -12.08
CA GLU A 114 -8.09 -9.46 -12.32
C GLU A 114 -8.53 -8.13 -11.72
N TRP A 115 -8.08 -7.86 -10.50
CA TRP A 115 -8.38 -6.59 -9.85
C TRP A 115 -7.81 -5.40 -10.62
N LEU A 116 -6.55 -5.50 -11.08
CA LEU A 116 -5.89 -4.46 -11.86
C LEU A 116 -6.62 -4.23 -13.19
N ASP A 117 -7.05 -5.30 -13.87
CA ASP A 117 -7.82 -5.19 -15.09
C ASP A 117 -9.15 -4.47 -14.86
N ASP A 118 -9.82 -4.77 -13.75
CA ASP A 118 -11.11 -4.14 -13.40
C ASP A 118 -10.96 -2.63 -13.18
N VAL A 119 -9.83 -2.17 -12.67
CA VAL A 119 -9.58 -0.74 -12.47
C VAL A 119 -8.82 -0.09 -13.61
N GLY A 120 -8.53 -0.85 -14.67
CA GLY A 120 -7.92 -0.31 -15.89
C GLY A 120 -6.43 -0.07 -15.81
N ILE A 121 -5.71 -0.81 -14.96
CA ILE A 121 -4.26 -0.67 -14.80
C ILE A 121 -3.55 -1.82 -15.50
N GLU A 122 -2.63 -1.47 -16.38
CA GLU A 122 -1.76 -2.44 -17.06
C GLU A 122 -0.40 -2.53 -16.35
N VAL A 123 0.10 -3.72 -16.17
CA VAL A 123 1.43 -3.98 -15.59
C VAL A 123 2.23 -4.97 -16.44
#